data_38e6e4c8cadfd1f22fe8e4993d25684a
#
_entry.id   38e6e4c8cadfd1f22fe8e4993d25684a
#
_cell.length_a   1.000
_cell.length_b   1.000
_cell.length_c   1.000
_cell.angle_alpha   90.00
_cell.angle_beta   90.00
_cell.angle_gamma   90.00
#
_symmetry.space_group_name_H-M   'P 1'
#
loop_
_entity.id
_entity.type
_entity.pdbx_description
1 polymer ?
#
loop_
_entity_poly.entity_id
_entity_poly.type
_entity_poly.pdbx_seq_one_letter_code
_entity_poly.pdbx_strand_id
1 'polypeptide(L)'
;MNFLVNDSPLAGQEGKYITSRHLRDRLYRELNTDVSLRVEDTETTECFKVSGRGELHLSVLIENMRREGYEFAVSKPEVLYKIDERGKKLEPMEIAYIDVPEEFSGTVIQMLSERKGELQGMSTASDGSVRLEFHIPSRGLIGFRGNFLTSTKGTGIINTIFDGYSPYKGDFQYRKQGSLIAFEGGEAVTYGLFAAQERGTLFIGPGAKVYSGMVIGQNGKAEDI
;
A
#
# COMPACT_ATOMS: atom_id res chain seq x y z
N MET A 1 2.92 8.68 4.62
CA MET A 1 1.45 8.52 4.68
C MET A 1 0.90 9.38 5.79
N ASN A 2 -0.39 9.71 5.75
CA ASN A 2 -1.04 10.47 6.80
C ASN A 2 -1.79 9.53 7.75
N PHE A 3 -1.75 9.85 9.04
CA PHE A 3 -2.54 9.23 10.09
C PHE A 3 -3.58 10.26 10.54
N LEU A 4 -4.86 9.91 10.46
CA LEU A 4 -5.97 10.84 10.69
C LEU A 4 -6.88 10.29 11.78
N VAL A 5 -7.54 11.19 12.47
CA VAL A 5 -8.69 10.82 13.32
C VAL A 5 -9.75 10.21 12.41
N ASN A 6 -10.37 9.11 12.85
CA ASN A 6 -11.50 8.51 12.13
C ASN A 6 -12.73 9.41 12.25
N ASP A 7 -13.16 9.98 11.13
CA ASP A 7 -14.33 10.84 10.98
C ASP A 7 -15.51 10.15 10.26
N SER A 8 -15.39 8.83 10.04
CA SER A 8 -16.44 8.05 9.40
C SER A 8 -17.71 7.94 10.26
N PRO A 9 -18.88 7.66 9.67
CA PRO A 9 -20.13 7.44 10.43
C PRO A 9 -20.07 6.33 11.49
N LEU A 10 -19.06 5.43 11.40
CA LEU A 10 -18.83 4.34 12.35
C LEU A 10 -17.72 4.67 13.37
N ALA A 11 -17.23 5.91 13.41
CA ALA A 11 -16.18 6.33 14.33
C ALA A 11 -16.54 6.07 15.81
N GLY A 12 -15.57 5.60 16.60
CA GLY A 12 -15.72 5.32 18.02
C GLY A 12 -16.38 4.00 18.37
N GLN A 13 -16.58 3.11 17.41
CA GLN A 13 -17.23 1.81 17.65
C GLN A 13 -16.23 0.67 17.93
N GLU A 14 -15.01 0.76 17.45
CA GLU A 14 -14.02 -0.33 17.54
C GLU A 14 -12.83 0.01 18.44
N GLY A 15 -12.49 1.28 18.58
CA GLY A 15 -11.33 1.73 19.31
C GLY A 15 -11.66 2.38 20.66
N LYS A 16 -10.70 2.27 21.58
CA LYS A 16 -10.74 2.95 22.89
C LYS A 16 -10.14 4.36 22.83
N TYR A 17 -9.12 4.55 21.98
CA TYR A 17 -8.39 5.79 21.83
C TYR A 17 -8.67 6.40 20.45
N ILE A 18 -9.60 7.35 20.41
CA ILE A 18 -10.20 7.87 19.17
C ILE A 18 -9.91 9.36 18.92
N THR A 19 -9.22 10.04 19.84
CA THR A 19 -9.00 11.50 19.73
C THR A 19 -7.66 11.83 19.10
N SER A 20 -7.53 13.02 18.49
CA SER A 20 -6.28 13.52 17.93
C SER A 20 -5.16 13.58 18.97
N ARG A 21 -5.49 13.93 20.23
CA ARG A 21 -4.53 13.93 21.33
C ARG A 21 -3.96 12.53 21.59
N HIS A 22 -4.82 11.51 21.68
CA HIS A 22 -4.37 10.13 21.88
C HIS A 22 -3.48 9.68 20.72
N LEU A 23 -3.88 9.97 19.49
CA LEU A 23 -3.14 9.61 18.28
C LEU A 23 -1.76 10.29 18.27
N ARG A 24 -1.72 11.59 18.55
CA ARG A 24 -0.49 12.39 18.63
C ARG A 24 0.46 11.84 19.69
N ASP A 25 0.00 11.69 20.92
CA ASP A 25 0.81 11.22 22.05
C ASP A 25 1.41 9.83 21.76
N ARG A 26 0.64 8.97 21.11
CA ARG A 26 1.11 7.62 20.73
C ARG A 26 2.18 7.66 19.62
N LEU A 27 1.96 8.43 18.57
CA LEU A 27 2.91 8.58 17.47
C LEU A 27 4.24 9.20 17.94
N TYR A 28 4.18 10.26 18.76
CA TYR A 28 5.39 10.90 19.29
C TYR A 28 6.12 10.00 20.30
N ARG A 29 5.42 9.18 21.06
CA ARG A 29 6.04 8.17 21.93
C ARG A 29 6.86 7.14 21.16
N GLU A 30 6.42 6.75 19.95
CA GLU A 30 7.15 5.80 19.10
C GLU A 30 8.53 6.32 18.70
N LEU A 31 8.70 7.64 18.55
CA LEU A 31 10.00 8.25 18.23
C LEU A 31 11.09 7.98 19.26
N ASN A 32 10.72 7.63 20.50
CA ASN A 32 11.69 7.31 21.55
C ASN A 32 12.35 5.93 21.30
N THR A 33 11.70 5.05 20.57
CA THR A 33 12.14 3.68 20.33
C THR A 33 12.51 3.42 18.87
N ASP A 34 11.95 4.17 17.93
CA ASP A 34 12.19 4.02 16.51
C ASP A 34 12.82 5.28 15.89
N VAL A 35 14.14 5.24 15.76
CA VAL A 35 14.94 6.35 15.18
C VAL A 35 14.73 6.57 13.70
N SER A 36 14.11 5.63 12.99
CA SER A 36 13.85 5.70 11.54
C SER A 36 12.47 6.25 11.22
N LEU A 37 11.63 6.43 12.23
CA LEU A 37 10.30 7.03 12.08
C LEU A 37 10.42 8.56 12.19
N ARG A 38 9.61 9.26 11.42
CA ARG A 38 9.41 10.71 11.55
C ARG A 38 7.93 11.01 11.64
N VAL A 39 7.55 11.86 12.56
CA VAL A 39 6.18 12.34 12.75
C VAL A 39 6.21 13.87 12.65
N GLU A 40 5.36 14.43 11.81
CA GLU A 40 5.23 15.85 11.57
C GLU A 40 3.75 16.24 11.76
N ASP A 41 3.51 17.30 12.53
CA ASP A 41 2.17 17.92 12.60
C ASP A 41 1.84 18.52 11.22
N THR A 42 0.58 18.50 10.83
CA THR A 42 0.09 19.14 9.60
C THR A 42 -0.66 20.44 9.92
N GLU A 43 -1.20 21.09 8.91
CA GLU A 43 -2.02 22.30 9.10
C GLU A 43 -3.30 22.02 9.90
N THR A 44 -3.75 20.78 9.93
CA THR A 44 -4.91 20.35 10.72
C THR A 44 -4.46 19.60 11.96
N THR A 45 -5.14 19.85 13.08
CA THR A 45 -4.84 19.19 14.37
C THR A 45 -5.24 17.72 14.44
N GLU A 46 -5.93 17.20 13.40
CA GLU A 46 -6.48 15.85 13.33
C GLU A 46 -5.69 14.93 12.38
N CYS A 47 -4.64 15.46 11.75
CA CYS A 47 -3.83 14.75 10.77
C CYS A 47 -2.34 14.88 11.10
N PHE A 48 -1.63 13.75 11.05
CA PHE A 48 -0.20 13.66 11.29
C PHE A 48 0.48 12.98 10.11
N LYS A 49 1.54 13.61 9.58
CA LYS A 49 2.34 13.02 8.52
C LYS A 49 3.39 12.10 9.13
N VAL A 50 3.30 10.82 8.84
CA VAL A 50 4.21 9.79 9.34
C VAL A 50 5.06 9.24 8.19
N SER A 51 6.37 9.28 8.36
CA SER A 51 7.33 8.80 7.38
C SER A 51 8.20 7.71 8.00
N GLY A 52 8.38 6.61 7.29
CA GLY A 52 9.16 5.45 7.72
C GLY A 52 9.99 4.86 6.58
N ARG A 53 10.71 3.79 6.86
CA ARG A 53 11.59 3.12 5.88
C ARG A 53 10.85 2.52 4.68
N GLY A 54 9.57 2.14 4.85
CA GLY A 54 8.77 1.54 3.79
C GLY A 54 7.39 1.12 4.27
N GLU A 55 6.61 0.51 3.38
CA GLU A 55 5.24 0.11 3.66
C GLU A 55 5.12 -0.91 4.82
N LEU A 56 6.01 -1.90 4.88
CA LEU A 56 6.00 -2.89 5.95
C LEU A 56 6.24 -2.24 7.32
N HIS A 57 7.19 -1.32 7.41
CA HIS A 57 7.48 -0.60 8.65
C HIS A 57 6.25 0.15 9.17
N LEU A 58 5.58 0.90 8.28
CA LEU A 58 4.36 1.63 8.64
C LEU A 58 3.17 0.69 8.93
N SER A 59 3.07 -0.43 8.23
CA SER A 59 2.03 -1.44 8.49
C SER A 59 2.18 -2.09 9.87
N VAL A 60 3.41 -2.36 10.31
CA VAL A 60 3.68 -2.87 11.66
C VAL A 60 3.27 -1.85 12.72
N LEU A 61 3.59 -0.57 12.51
CA LEU A 61 3.15 0.50 13.42
C LEU A 61 1.62 0.57 13.51
N ILE A 62 0.93 0.55 12.36
CA ILE A 62 -0.54 0.56 12.29
C ILE A 62 -1.12 -0.62 13.07
N GLU A 63 -0.60 -1.83 12.84
CA GLU A 63 -1.10 -3.04 13.51
C GLU A 63 -0.84 -3.01 15.03
N ASN A 64 0.31 -2.55 15.47
CA ASN A 64 0.61 -2.38 16.89
C ASN A 64 -0.37 -1.40 17.55
N MET A 65 -0.61 -0.25 16.93
CA MET A 65 -1.54 0.74 17.43
C MET A 65 -2.98 0.20 17.47
N ARG A 66 -3.40 -0.54 16.43
CA ARG A 66 -4.71 -1.21 16.40
C ARG A 66 -4.87 -2.18 17.58
N ARG A 67 -3.86 -3.01 17.86
CA ARG A 67 -3.86 -3.95 18.99
C ARG A 67 -3.87 -3.26 20.34
N GLU A 68 -3.28 -2.08 20.44
CA GLU A 68 -3.33 -1.25 21.65
C GLU A 68 -4.70 -0.59 21.86
N GLY A 69 -5.63 -0.70 20.90
CA GLY A 69 -6.99 -0.16 20.96
C GLY A 69 -7.13 1.27 20.41
N TYR A 70 -6.21 1.70 19.55
CA TYR A 70 -6.35 2.94 18.81
C TYR A 70 -7.23 2.73 17.58
N GLU A 71 -8.15 3.66 17.35
CA GLU A 71 -8.97 3.77 16.14
C GLU A 71 -8.56 5.04 15.39
N PHE A 72 -8.17 4.88 14.14
CA PHE A 72 -7.70 5.98 13.29
C PHE A 72 -7.80 5.59 11.82
N ALA A 73 -7.78 6.55 10.94
CA ALA A 73 -7.71 6.36 9.50
C ALA A 73 -6.27 6.60 9.00
N VAL A 74 -5.93 6.01 7.86
CA VAL A 74 -4.65 6.22 7.20
C VAL A 74 -4.84 6.53 5.72
N SER A 75 -3.99 7.40 5.20
CA SER A 75 -3.94 7.66 3.77
C SER A 75 -3.17 6.55 3.04
N LYS A 76 -3.28 6.54 1.72
CA LYS A 76 -2.39 5.75 0.87
C LYS A 76 -0.92 6.13 1.13
N PRO A 77 0.01 5.15 1.20
CA PRO A 77 1.43 5.45 1.33
C PRO A 77 1.98 6.11 0.05
N GLU A 78 2.85 7.08 0.22
CA GLU A 78 3.54 7.79 -0.86
C GLU A 78 5.04 7.83 -0.59
N VAL A 79 5.84 7.79 -1.65
CA VAL A 79 7.28 7.97 -1.54
C VAL A 79 7.62 9.44 -1.31
N LEU A 80 8.73 9.71 -0.64
CA LEU A 80 9.23 11.06 -0.44
C LEU A 80 10.01 11.52 -1.69
N TYR A 81 9.48 12.54 -2.35
CA TYR A 81 10.15 13.18 -3.48
C TYR A 81 11.16 14.22 -3.02
N LYS A 82 12.15 14.50 -3.86
CA LYS A 82 13.05 15.65 -3.73
C LYS A 82 12.83 16.61 -4.87
N ILE A 83 13.21 17.85 -4.68
CA ILE A 83 13.26 18.88 -5.74
C ILE A 83 14.73 19.21 -5.92
N ASP A 84 15.22 19.17 -7.17
CA ASP A 84 16.59 19.57 -7.49
C ASP A 84 16.73 21.10 -7.50
N GLU A 85 17.96 21.58 -7.67
CA GLU A 85 18.29 23.02 -7.74
C GLU A 85 17.58 23.75 -8.90
N ARG A 86 17.09 23.02 -9.89
CA ARG A 86 16.38 23.54 -11.08
C ARG A 86 14.87 23.42 -10.94
N GLY A 87 14.36 23.05 -9.77
CA GLY A 87 12.94 22.88 -9.52
C GLY A 87 12.33 21.59 -10.10
N LYS A 88 13.14 20.64 -10.57
CA LYS A 88 12.63 19.37 -11.10
C LYS A 88 12.39 18.36 -9.98
N LYS A 89 11.29 17.63 -10.10
CA LYS A 89 10.91 16.55 -9.18
C LYS A 89 11.81 15.33 -9.40
N LEU A 90 12.42 14.86 -8.33
CA LEU A 90 13.20 13.63 -8.25
C LEU A 90 12.46 12.59 -7.41
N GLU A 91 12.52 11.34 -7.83
CA GLU A 91 11.94 10.21 -7.11
C GLU A 91 13.00 9.21 -6.65
N PRO A 92 12.78 8.53 -5.50
CA PRO A 92 13.69 7.49 -5.03
C PRO A 92 13.63 6.27 -5.95
N MET A 93 14.80 5.72 -6.24
CA MET A 93 15.00 4.55 -7.09
C MET A 93 15.54 3.38 -6.29
N GLU A 94 15.22 2.18 -6.74
CA GLU A 94 15.76 0.94 -6.20
C GLU A 94 16.29 0.03 -7.32
N ILE A 95 17.35 -0.71 -7.01
CA ILE A 95 17.74 -1.87 -7.80
C ILE A 95 17.03 -3.08 -7.21
N ALA A 96 16.21 -3.73 -8.02
CA ALA A 96 15.49 -4.95 -7.64
C ALA A 96 16.16 -6.16 -8.29
N TYR A 97 16.62 -7.08 -7.46
CA TYR A 97 17.12 -8.39 -7.84
C TYR A 97 16.01 -9.42 -7.65
N ILE A 98 15.62 -10.09 -8.72
CA ILE A 98 14.49 -11.01 -8.73
C ILE A 98 14.94 -12.35 -9.25
N ASP A 99 14.74 -13.40 -8.46
CA ASP A 99 14.99 -14.78 -8.84
C ASP A 99 13.65 -15.49 -9.05
N VAL A 100 13.41 -16.01 -10.25
CA VAL A 100 12.17 -16.74 -10.62
C VAL A 100 12.47 -17.90 -11.54
N PRO A 101 11.65 -18.97 -11.55
CA PRO A 101 11.66 -19.97 -12.61
C PRO A 101 11.47 -19.31 -13.99
N GLU A 102 12.12 -19.88 -15.03
CA GLU A 102 12.11 -19.31 -16.38
C GLU A 102 10.69 -19.07 -16.92
N GLU A 103 9.75 -19.95 -16.62
CA GLU A 103 8.33 -19.84 -17.03
C GLU A 103 7.64 -18.55 -16.58
N PHE A 104 8.09 -17.92 -15.46
CA PHE A 104 7.51 -16.69 -14.92
C PHE A 104 8.28 -15.43 -15.30
N SER A 105 9.46 -15.55 -15.91
CA SER A 105 10.35 -14.41 -16.21
C SER A 105 9.67 -13.35 -17.06
N GLY A 106 8.98 -13.76 -18.13
CA GLY A 106 8.25 -12.85 -19.02
C GLY A 106 7.13 -12.08 -18.30
N THR A 107 6.36 -12.76 -17.45
CA THR A 107 5.30 -12.14 -16.66
C THR A 107 5.87 -11.09 -15.69
N VAL A 108 6.96 -11.41 -15.02
CA VAL A 108 7.62 -10.50 -14.07
C VAL A 108 8.20 -9.29 -14.78
N ILE A 109 8.85 -9.48 -15.94
CA ILE A 109 9.37 -8.38 -16.76
C ILE A 109 8.22 -7.44 -17.16
N GLN A 110 7.10 -7.96 -17.63
CA GLN A 110 5.94 -7.13 -17.96
C GLN A 110 5.42 -6.35 -16.74
N MET A 111 5.22 -7.03 -15.61
CA MET A 111 4.71 -6.40 -14.39
C MET A 111 5.57 -5.23 -13.90
N LEU A 112 6.89 -5.36 -13.96
CA LEU A 112 7.82 -4.31 -13.52
C LEU A 112 7.93 -3.19 -14.55
N SER A 113 7.91 -3.51 -15.85
CA SER A 113 7.94 -2.52 -16.92
C SER A 113 6.69 -1.61 -16.91
N GLU A 114 5.51 -2.16 -16.65
CA GLU A 114 4.27 -1.38 -16.45
C GLU A 114 4.38 -0.38 -15.28
N ARG A 115 5.26 -0.66 -14.31
CA ARG A 115 5.55 0.18 -13.13
C ARG A 115 6.78 1.08 -13.29
N LYS A 116 7.21 1.31 -14.54
CA LYS A 116 8.38 2.13 -14.90
C LYS A 116 9.72 1.53 -14.48
N GLY A 117 9.78 0.22 -14.26
CA GLY A 117 11.03 -0.51 -14.09
C GLY A 117 11.75 -0.69 -15.42
N GLU A 118 13.07 -0.56 -15.42
CA GLU A 118 13.96 -0.76 -16.55
C GLU A 118 14.83 -1.97 -16.29
N LEU A 119 14.75 -2.97 -17.16
CA LEU A 119 15.58 -4.18 -17.08
C LEU A 119 17.04 -3.79 -17.36
N GLN A 120 17.93 -4.02 -16.40
CA GLN A 120 19.35 -3.75 -16.50
C GLN A 120 20.14 -5.00 -16.87
N GLY A 121 19.71 -6.15 -16.39
CA GLY A 121 20.38 -7.42 -16.64
C GLY A 121 19.47 -8.62 -16.47
N MET A 122 19.85 -9.70 -17.16
CA MET A 122 19.19 -11.00 -17.05
C MET A 122 20.26 -12.10 -17.15
N SER A 123 20.22 -13.04 -16.23
CA SER A 123 21.08 -14.23 -16.26
C SER A 123 20.30 -15.48 -15.88
N THR A 124 20.64 -16.59 -16.53
CA THR A 124 20.03 -17.89 -16.25
C THR A 124 21.00 -18.73 -15.46
N ALA A 125 20.58 -19.28 -14.34
CA ALA A 125 21.37 -20.20 -13.54
C ALA A 125 21.25 -21.65 -14.05
N SER A 126 22.18 -22.51 -13.65
CA SER A 126 22.23 -23.92 -14.08
C SER A 126 21.02 -24.74 -13.61
N ASP A 127 20.27 -24.30 -12.64
CA ASP A 127 19.08 -24.93 -12.10
C ASP A 127 17.79 -24.54 -12.83
N GLY A 128 17.90 -23.72 -13.91
CA GLY A 128 16.75 -23.23 -14.68
C GLY A 128 16.06 -22.02 -14.05
N SER A 129 16.62 -21.43 -12.99
CA SER A 129 16.15 -20.15 -12.47
C SER A 129 16.72 -18.98 -13.27
N VAL A 130 15.97 -17.91 -13.36
CA VAL A 130 16.37 -16.67 -14.03
C VAL A 130 16.48 -15.56 -12.99
N ARG A 131 17.63 -14.91 -12.97
CA ARG A 131 17.86 -13.67 -12.21
C ARG A 131 17.66 -12.47 -13.10
N LEU A 132 16.75 -11.60 -12.68
CA LEU A 132 16.47 -10.32 -13.33
C LEU A 132 16.98 -9.20 -12.43
N GLU A 133 17.60 -8.19 -13.04
CA GLU A 133 18.00 -6.96 -12.36
C GLU A 133 17.23 -5.79 -12.96
N PHE A 134 16.49 -5.05 -12.13
CA PHE A 134 15.68 -3.92 -12.53
C PHE A 134 16.07 -2.66 -11.77
N HIS A 135 16.17 -1.54 -12.50
CA HIS A 135 16.18 -0.21 -11.91
C HIS A 135 14.78 0.38 -11.95
N ILE A 136 14.15 0.55 -10.77
CA ILE A 136 12.73 0.83 -10.65
C ILE A 136 12.46 1.94 -9.62
N PRO A 137 11.49 2.85 -9.87
CA PRO A 137 11.04 3.79 -8.85
C PRO A 137 10.50 3.05 -7.61
N SER A 138 10.90 3.46 -6.41
CA SER A 138 10.42 2.83 -5.15
C SER A 138 8.90 2.78 -5.07
N ARG A 139 8.19 3.79 -5.61
CA ARG A 139 6.71 3.79 -5.71
C ARG A 139 6.17 2.64 -6.56
N GLY A 140 6.95 2.14 -7.53
CA GLY A 140 6.59 0.99 -8.35
C GLY A 140 6.55 -0.33 -7.58
N LEU A 141 7.22 -0.41 -6.44
CA LEU A 141 7.27 -1.58 -5.57
C LEU A 141 6.17 -1.59 -4.50
N ILE A 142 5.51 -0.44 -4.25
CA ILE A 142 4.39 -0.37 -3.31
C ILE A 142 3.26 -1.28 -3.78
N GLY A 143 2.85 -2.22 -2.91
CA GLY A 143 1.82 -3.22 -3.21
C GLY A 143 2.18 -4.23 -4.31
N PHE A 144 3.44 -4.25 -4.80
CA PHE A 144 3.89 -5.17 -5.83
C PHE A 144 4.01 -6.61 -5.33
N ARG A 145 4.53 -6.79 -4.11
CA ARG A 145 4.92 -8.09 -3.57
C ARG A 145 3.78 -9.14 -3.56
N GLY A 146 2.57 -8.73 -3.24
CA GLY A 146 1.40 -9.64 -3.23
C GLY A 146 1.10 -10.19 -4.62
N ASN A 147 1.02 -9.30 -5.61
CA ASN A 147 0.78 -9.70 -7.01
C ASN A 147 1.93 -10.54 -7.57
N PHE A 148 3.16 -10.19 -7.24
CA PHE A 148 4.36 -10.93 -7.62
C PHE A 148 4.33 -12.37 -7.10
N LEU A 149 4.06 -12.57 -5.81
CA LEU A 149 3.98 -13.90 -5.22
C LEU A 149 2.83 -14.72 -5.83
N THR A 150 1.68 -14.12 -6.06
CA THR A 150 0.56 -14.79 -6.73
C THR A 150 0.93 -15.22 -8.15
N SER A 151 1.53 -14.32 -8.94
CA SER A 151 1.90 -14.58 -10.33
C SER A 151 3.04 -15.60 -10.49
N THR A 152 3.89 -15.73 -9.47
CA THR A 152 4.99 -16.70 -9.44
C THR A 152 4.65 -17.95 -8.61
N LYS A 153 3.39 -18.15 -8.25
CA LYS A 153 2.93 -19.26 -7.38
C LYS A 153 3.75 -19.42 -6.09
N GLY A 154 4.23 -18.29 -5.54
CA GLY A 154 5.03 -18.24 -4.33
C GLY A 154 6.50 -18.62 -4.48
N THR A 155 6.97 -18.95 -5.69
CA THR A 155 8.37 -19.38 -5.94
C THR A 155 9.34 -18.24 -6.16
N GLY A 156 8.83 -17.02 -6.50
CA GLY A 156 9.66 -15.87 -6.78
C GLY A 156 10.27 -15.26 -5.53
N ILE A 157 11.53 -14.83 -5.64
CA ILE A 157 12.27 -14.10 -4.60
C ILE A 157 12.56 -12.70 -5.14
N ILE A 158 12.32 -11.67 -4.32
CA ILE A 158 12.65 -10.30 -4.65
C ILE A 158 13.41 -9.64 -3.50
N ASN A 159 14.55 -9.04 -3.83
CA ASN A 159 15.36 -8.22 -2.93
C ASN A 159 15.57 -6.86 -3.57
N THR A 160 15.53 -5.79 -2.79
CA THR A 160 15.69 -4.43 -3.29
C THR A 160 16.73 -3.67 -2.51
N ILE A 161 17.44 -2.79 -3.18
CA ILE A 161 18.47 -1.91 -2.60
C ILE A 161 18.21 -0.50 -3.11
N PHE A 162 18.19 0.47 -2.20
CA PHE A 162 18.04 1.89 -2.55
C PHE A 162 19.23 2.36 -3.39
N ASP A 163 18.95 3.02 -4.53
CA ASP A 163 19.95 3.48 -5.52
C ASP A 163 19.91 5.00 -5.75
N GLY A 164 19.45 5.75 -4.77
CA GLY A 164 19.46 7.21 -4.86
C GLY A 164 18.18 7.80 -5.46
N TYR A 165 18.31 8.97 -6.10
CA TYR A 165 17.20 9.73 -6.67
C TYR A 165 17.43 9.99 -8.14
N SER A 166 16.41 9.82 -8.96
CA SER A 166 16.42 10.09 -10.40
C SER A 166 15.22 10.98 -10.79
N PRO A 167 15.26 11.62 -11.96
CA PRO A 167 14.13 12.39 -12.45
C PRO A 167 12.85 11.55 -12.50
N TYR A 168 11.73 12.17 -12.13
CA TYR A 168 10.43 11.54 -12.11
C TYR A 168 10.06 10.93 -13.48
N LYS A 169 9.76 9.62 -13.53
CA LYS A 169 9.49 8.85 -14.75
C LYS A 169 8.04 8.92 -15.23
N GLY A 170 7.26 9.87 -14.72
CA GLY A 170 5.86 10.02 -15.08
C GLY A 170 4.95 9.04 -14.34
N ASP A 171 3.63 9.21 -14.53
CA ASP A 171 2.64 8.39 -13.85
C ASP A 171 2.52 6.98 -14.43
N PHE A 172 2.07 6.05 -13.62
CA PHE A 172 1.59 4.74 -14.03
C PHE A 172 0.35 4.37 -13.21
N GLN A 173 -0.45 3.48 -13.75
CA GLN A 173 -1.69 3.07 -13.12
C GLN A 173 -1.41 2.06 -12.00
N TYR A 174 -1.60 2.48 -10.75
CA TYR A 174 -1.42 1.61 -9.57
C TYR A 174 -2.55 0.59 -9.41
N ARG A 175 -3.76 0.97 -9.81
CA ARG A 175 -4.97 0.21 -9.57
C ARG A 175 -5.67 -0.06 -10.90
N LYS A 176 -5.86 -1.35 -11.20
CA LYS A 176 -6.55 -1.83 -12.40
C LYS A 176 -8.02 -2.18 -12.12
N GLN A 177 -8.42 -2.23 -10.85
CA GLN A 177 -9.73 -2.71 -10.41
C GLN A 177 -10.48 -1.62 -9.65
N GLY A 178 -11.80 -1.61 -9.77
CA GLY A 178 -12.70 -0.70 -9.08
C GLY A 178 -13.01 -1.11 -7.65
N SER A 179 -13.94 -0.38 -7.02
CA SER A 179 -14.48 -0.67 -5.69
C SER A 179 -15.88 -1.23 -5.78
N LEU A 180 -16.25 -2.06 -4.80
CA LEU A 180 -17.64 -2.34 -4.45
C LEU A 180 -18.01 -1.39 -3.31
N ILE A 181 -19.07 -0.60 -3.50
CA ILE A 181 -19.45 0.49 -2.61
C ILE A 181 -20.86 0.23 -2.07
N ALA A 182 -21.05 0.40 -0.76
CA ALA A 182 -22.37 0.27 -0.15
C ALA A 182 -23.28 1.42 -0.62
N PHE A 183 -24.42 1.08 -1.18
CA PHE A 183 -25.41 2.02 -1.68
C PHE A 183 -26.10 2.79 -0.54
N GLU A 184 -26.43 2.10 0.54
CA GLU A 184 -27.13 2.66 1.71
C GLU A 184 -26.49 2.20 3.02
N GLY A 185 -26.87 2.87 4.12
CA GLY A 185 -26.45 2.48 5.46
C GLY A 185 -27.31 1.36 6.02
N GLY A 186 -26.70 0.47 6.83
CA GLY A 186 -27.41 -0.62 7.46
C GLY A 186 -26.47 -1.72 7.90
N GLU A 187 -27.01 -2.95 7.93
CA GLU A 187 -26.26 -4.16 8.25
C GLU A 187 -26.16 -5.06 7.02
N ALA A 188 -24.96 -5.53 6.72
CA ALA A 188 -24.70 -6.37 5.56
C ALA A 188 -25.39 -7.73 5.70
N VAL A 189 -26.34 -8.01 4.80
CA VAL A 189 -27.10 -9.26 4.79
C VAL A 189 -26.46 -10.30 3.87
N THR A 190 -26.55 -11.58 4.23
CA THR A 190 -25.94 -12.70 3.48
C THR A 190 -26.37 -12.69 2.01
N TYR A 191 -27.64 -12.42 1.71
CA TYR A 191 -28.16 -12.41 0.33
C TYR A 191 -27.49 -11.29 -0.51
N GLY A 192 -27.37 -10.08 0.05
CA GLY A 192 -26.72 -8.97 -0.65
C GLY A 192 -25.23 -9.22 -0.88
N LEU A 193 -24.54 -9.77 0.11
CA LEU A 193 -23.12 -10.12 -0.02
C LEU A 193 -22.89 -11.24 -1.04
N PHE A 194 -23.78 -12.22 -1.12
CA PHE A 194 -23.69 -13.29 -2.12
C PHE A 194 -23.77 -12.74 -3.54
N ALA A 195 -24.70 -11.83 -3.81
CA ALA A 195 -24.80 -11.17 -5.12
C ALA A 195 -23.59 -10.26 -5.42
N ALA A 196 -23.05 -9.58 -4.42
CA ALA A 196 -21.86 -8.73 -4.56
C ALA A 196 -20.57 -9.54 -4.79
N GLN A 197 -20.45 -10.73 -4.20
CA GLN A 197 -19.30 -11.62 -4.32
C GLN A 197 -19.07 -12.09 -5.77
N GLU A 198 -20.12 -12.20 -6.59
CA GLU A 198 -20.00 -12.52 -8.02
C GLU A 198 -19.25 -11.42 -8.81
N ARG A 199 -19.20 -10.21 -8.28
CA ARG A 199 -18.57 -9.05 -8.94
C ARG A 199 -17.12 -8.81 -8.50
N GLY A 200 -16.70 -9.39 -7.38
CA GLY A 200 -15.34 -9.18 -6.89
C GLY A 200 -15.09 -9.78 -5.50
N THR A 201 -14.09 -9.28 -4.82
CA THR A 201 -13.67 -9.74 -3.48
C THR A 201 -14.24 -8.83 -2.42
N LEU A 202 -14.97 -9.39 -1.45
CA LEU A 202 -15.53 -8.64 -0.33
C LEU A 202 -14.52 -8.51 0.82
N PHE A 203 -14.55 -7.37 1.51
CA PHE A 203 -13.73 -7.08 2.70
C PHE A 203 -14.51 -7.27 4.00
N ILE A 204 -15.84 -7.38 3.91
CA ILE A 204 -16.73 -7.53 5.05
C ILE A 204 -17.51 -8.84 4.98
N GLY A 205 -18.03 -9.27 6.14
CA GLY A 205 -18.91 -10.42 6.26
C GLY A 205 -20.36 -10.04 6.63
N PRO A 206 -21.28 -11.03 6.72
CA PRO A 206 -22.64 -10.82 7.20
C PRO A 206 -22.65 -10.22 8.61
N GLY A 207 -23.60 -9.32 8.87
CA GLY A 207 -23.72 -8.61 10.14
C GLY A 207 -22.83 -7.39 10.30
N ALA A 208 -21.94 -7.10 9.35
CA ALA A 208 -21.12 -5.90 9.39
C ALA A 208 -21.97 -4.65 9.16
N LYS A 209 -21.78 -3.63 10.02
CA LYS A 209 -22.41 -2.33 9.81
C LYS A 209 -21.73 -1.60 8.67
N VAL A 210 -22.52 -0.99 7.80
CA VAL A 210 -22.06 -0.22 6.65
C VAL A 210 -22.77 1.12 6.59
N TYR A 211 -22.15 2.10 5.93
CA TYR A 211 -22.76 3.39 5.61
C TYR A 211 -22.71 3.64 4.10
N SER A 212 -23.57 4.49 3.61
CA SER A 212 -23.61 4.85 2.19
C SER A 212 -22.27 5.46 1.74
N GLY A 213 -21.67 4.91 0.68
CA GLY A 213 -20.35 5.29 0.20
C GLY A 213 -19.19 4.49 0.81
N MET A 214 -19.44 3.59 1.77
CA MET A 214 -18.39 2.74 2.34
C MET A 214 -17.88 1.73 1.31
N VAL A 215 -16.56 1.64 1.14
CA VAL A 215 -15.94 0.61 0.30
C VAL A 215 -16.00 -0.72 1.02
N ILE A 216 -16.76 -1.66 0.49
CA ILE A 216 -17.03 -2.99 1.06
C ILE A 216 -16.29 -4.12 0.35
N GLY A 217 -15.65 -3.83 -0.78
CA GLY A 217 -14.93 -4.82 -1.55
C GLY A 217 -14.18 -4.23 -2.73
N GLN A 218 -13.48 -5.09 -3.45
CA GLN A 218 -12.76 -4.79 -4.67
C GLN A 218 -13.53 -5.39 -5.85
N ASN A 219 -13.86 -4.55 -6.85
CA ASN A 219 -14.50 -5.03 -8.08
C ASN A 219 -13.47 -5.77 -8.95
N GLY A 220 -13.88 -6.83 -9.63
CA GLY A 220 -13.07 -7.53 -10.64
C GLY A 220 -12.81 -6.70 -11.90
N LYS A 221 -13.64 -5.67 -12.17
CA LYS A 221 -13.51 -4.72 -13.29
C LYS A 221 -12.93 -3.39 -12.81
N ALA A 222 -12.57 -2.51 -13.76
CA ALA A 222 -11.96 -1.21 -13.46
C ALA A 222 -12.93 -0.14 -12.93
N GLU A 223 -14.22 -0.37 -13.02
CA GLU A 223 -15.29 0.56 -12.59
C GLU A 223 -15.67 0.38 -11.12
N ASP A 224 -16.02 1.46 -10.44
CA ASP A 224 -16.62 1.44 -9.11
C ASP A 224 -18.13 1.16 -9.21
N ILE A 225 -18.69 0.32 -8.37
CA ILE A 225 -20.10 -0.10 -8.34
C ILE A 225 -20.66 0.01 -6.94
#